data_e0b813eaf47c53e53ef41ec7aa05ecab
#
_entry.id   e0b813eaf47c53e53ef41ec7aa05ecab
#
_cell.length_a   1.000
_cell.length_b   1.000
_cell.length_c   1.000
_cell.angle_alpha   90.00
_cell.angle_beta   90.00
_cell.angle_gamma   90.00
#
_symmetry.space_group_name_H-M   'P 1'
#
loop_
_entity.id
_entity.type
_entity.pdbx_description
1 polymer ?
#
loop_
_entity_poly.entity_id
_entity_poly.type
_entity_poly.pdbx_seq_one_letter_code
_entity_poly.pdbx_strand_id
1 'polypeptide(L)'
;MPEVCDGIRARLFLLADPAYRAFQQPLIPTVPPERVIGVRTPALRALARELAGTSAAETFRADLPHRYFEENQLHAFLIERIRHFGETVAALEAFLPYVDNWATCDQMRPPALGQDGAALAIRCRAWLASGRVYTVRFGLVTLMRYFLGAGKSAFPPDPEVPALAVAAAGEDYYTRM
;
A
#
# COMPACT_ATOMS: atom_id res chain seq x y z
N MET A 1 -15.89 16.41 8.38
CA MET A 1 -15.01 15.24 8.16
C MET A 1 -15.78 14.01 7.63
N PRO A 2 -16.86 13.48 8.27
CA PRO A 2 -17.62 12.32 7.74
C PRO A 2 -18.13 12.54 6.31
N GLU A 3 -18.68 13.69 6.01
CA GLU A 3 -19.28 14.04 4.70
C GLU A 3 -18.30 13.89 3.51
N VAL A 4 -17.03 14.24 3.69
CA VAL A 4 -16.00 14.13 2.65
C VAL A 4 -15.69 12.64 2.36
N CYS A 5 -15.51 11.84 3.40
CA CYS A 5 -15.24 10.41 3.27
C CYS A 5 -16.44 9.66 2.70
N ASP A 6 -17.66 10.02 3.11
CA ASP A 6 -18.89 9.47 2.55
C ASP A 6 -19.07 9.86 1.07
N GLY A 7 -18.68 11.07 0.68
CA GLY A 7 -18.68 11.51 -0.73
C GLY A 7 -17.69 10.69 -1.58
N ILE A 8 -16.47 10.44 -1.08
CA ILE A 8 -15.49 9.59 -1.77
C ILE A 8 -16.00 8.15 -1.86
N ARG A 9 -16.56 7.62 -0.77
CA ARG A 9 -17.16 6.27 -0.75
C ARG A 9 -18.30 6.13 -1.75
N ALA A 10 -19.19 7.10 -1.83
CA ALA A 10 -20.27 7.12 -2.80
C ALA A 10 -19.74 7.07 -4.25
N ARG A 11 -18.65 7.79 -4.55
CA ARG A 11 -17.98 7.70 -5.86
C ARG A 11 -17.40 6.31 -6.13
N LEU A 12 -16.83 5.64 -5.14
CA LEU A 12 -16.35 4.26 -5.30
C LEU A 12 -17.50 3.31 -5.65
N PHE A 13 -18.66 3.45 -5.00
CA PHE A 13 -19.84 2.66 -5.32
C PHE A 13 -20.39 2.92 -6.74
N LEU A 14 -20.32 4.16 -7.24
CA LEU A 14 -20.69 4.48 -8.62
C LEU A 14 -19.76 3.84 -9.66
N LEU A 15 -18.53 3.51 -9.27
CA LEU A 15 -17.53 2.86 -10.12
C LEU A 15 -17.53 1.32 -9.97
N ALA A 16 -18.45 0.77 -9.18
CA ALA A 16 -18.52 -0.67 -8.93
C ALA A 16 -18.83 -1.47 -10.20
N ASP A 17 -18.10 -2.58 -10.38
CA ASP A 17 -18.27 -3.55 -11.44
C ASP A 17 -18.53 -4.93 -10.80
N PRO A 18 -19.76 -5.45 -10.83
CA PRO A 18 -20.09 -6.73 -10.21
C PRO A 18 -19.30 -7.92 -10.77
N ALA A 19 -18.99 -7.91 -12.07
CA ALA A 19 -18.18 -8.96 -12.68
C ALA A 19 -16.74 -8.93 -12.19
N TYR A 20 -16.17 -7.71 -12.06
CA TYR A 20 -14.84 -7.54 -11.49
C TYR A 20 -14.82 -7.90 -10.00
N ARG A 21 -15.85 -7.55 -9.24
CA ARG A 21 -15.99 -7.96 -7.84
C ARG A 21 -15.92 -9.48 -7.69
N ALA A 22 -16.69 -10.22 -8.49
CA ALA A 22 -16.72 -11.68 -8.46
C ALA A 22 -15.36 -12.29 -8.83
N PHE A 23 -14.60 -11.66 -9.73
CA PHE A 23 -13.25 -12.06 -10.09
C PHE A 23 -12.25 -11.74 -8.97
N GLN A 24 -12.29 -10.55 -8.39
CA GLN A 24 -11.30 -10.07 -7.42
C GLN A 24 -11.42 -10.73 -6.05
N GLN A 25 -12.66 -10.97 -5.59
CA GLN A 25 -12.93 -11.46 -4.23
C GLN A 25 -12.18 -12.74 -3.85
N PRO A 26 -12.18 -13.83 -4.65
CA PRO A 26 -11.46 -15.05 -4.30
C PRO A 26 -9.93 -14.87 -4.27
N LEU A 27 -9.38 -13.80 -4.88
CA LEU A 27 -7.95 -13.52 -4.89
C LEU A 27 -7.45 -12.83 -3.61
N ILE A 28 -8.37 -12.28 -2.81
CA ILE A 28 -8.07 -11.58 -1.55
C ILE A 28 -8.83 -12.21 -0.38
N PRO A 29 -8.56 -13.48 -0.04
CA PRO A 29 -9.35 -14.24 0.94
C PRO A 29 -9.28 -13.69 2.37
N THR A 30 -8.32 -12.81 2.66
CA THR A 30 -8.21 -12.12 3.96
C THR A 30 -9.21 -10.96 4.11
N VAL A 31 -9.86 -10.54 3.02
CA VAL A 31 -10.86 -9.47 3.04
C VAL A 31 -12.27 -10.09 2.99
N PRO A 32 -13.14 -9.80 3.97
CA PRO A 32 -14.53 -10.28 3.94
C PRO A 32 -15.26 -9.80 2.67
N PRO A 33 -16.11 -10.66 2.05
CA PRO A 33 -16.80 -10.34 0.80
C PRO A 33 -17.64 -9.06 0.82
N GLU A 34 -18.24 -8.74 1.95
CA GLU A 34 -19.05 -7.54 2.15
C GLU A 34 -18.22 -6.25 2.19
N ARG A 35 -16.89 -6.37 2.30
CA ARG A 35 -15.94 -5.25 2.26
C ARG A 35 -15.34 -5.02 0.88
N VAL A 36 -15.79 -5.74 -0.15
CA VAL A 36 -15.33 -5.60 -1.54
C VAL A 36 -16.41 -4.92 -2.38
N ILE A 37 -16.13 -3.75 -2.92
CA ILE A 37 -17.04 -2.99 -3.80
C ILE A 37 -16.92 -3.52 -5.24
N GLY A 38 -15.71 -3.76 -5.72
CA GLY A 38 -15.43 -4.23 -7.08
C GLY A 38 -15.04 -3.10 -8.03
N VAL A 39 -14.23 -2.13 -7.59
CA VAL A 39 -13.74 -1.05 -8.46
C VAL A 39 -12.45 -1.46 -9.14
N ARG A 40 -12.38 -1.34 -10.46
CA ARG A 40 -11.17 -1.66 -11.24
C ARG A 40 -10.01 -0.73 -10.90
N THR A 41 -8.80 -1.28 -10.79
CA THR A 41 -7.57 -0.53 -10.48
C THR A 41 -7.34 0.73 -11.33
N PRO A 42 -7.59 0.74 -12.67
CA PRO A 42 -7.45 1.97 -13.45
C PRO A 42 -8.37 3.10 -13.01
N ALA A 43 -9.60 2.79 -12.60
CA ALA A 43 -10.56 3.77 -12.09
C ALA A 43 -10.12 4.33 -10.73
N LEU A 44 -9.64 3.47 -9.82
CA LEU A 44 -9.06 3.88 -8.54
C LEU A 44 -7.86 4.81 -8.73
N ARG A 45 -6.96 4.49 -9.66
CA ARG A 45 -5.81 5.33 -9.97
C ARG A 45 -6.21 6.66 -10.62
N ALA A 46 -7.29 6.69 -11.41
CA ALA A 46 -7.86 7.93 -11.95
C ALA A 46 -8.40 8.81 -10.82
N LEU A 47 -9.17 8.23 -9.91
CA LEU A 47 -9.71 8.93 -8.75
C LEU A 47 -8.58 9.47 -7.83
N ALA A 48 -7.54 8.68 -7.59
CA ALA A 48 -6.38 9.13 -6.81
C ALA A 48 -5.65 10.31 -7.47
N ARG A 49 -5.56 10.34 -8.81
CA ARG A 49 -4.97 11.49 -9.52
C ARG A 49 -5.80 12.76 -9.39
N GLU A 50 -7.12 12.62 -9.46
CA GLU A 50 -8.05 13.74 -9.31
C GLU A 50 -7.99 14.34 -7.90
N LEU A 51 -7.97 13.47 -6.87
CA LEU A 51 -7.98 13.90 -5.47
C LEU A 51 -6.60 14.38 -4.99
N ALA A 52 -5.50 14.05 -5.68
CA ALA A 52 -4.15 14.35 -5.23
C ALA A 52 -3.94 15.86 -4.96
N GLY A 53 -3.43 16.20 -3.76
CA GLY A 53 -3.16 17.57 -3.35
C GLY A 53 -4.39 18.35 -2.89
N THR A 54 -5.55 17.71 -2.78
CA THR A 54 -6.75 18.36 -2.23
C THR A 54 -6.90 18.10 -0.72
N SER A 55 -7.57 19.00 -0.02
CA SER A 55 -7.94 18.82 1.39
C SER A 55 -8.83 17.58 1.61
N ALA A 56 -9.61 17.19 0.59
CA ALA A 56 -10.41 15.98 0.63
C ALA A 56 -9.54 14.71 0.70
N ALA A 57 -8.43 14.66 -0.04
CA ALA A 57 -7.48 13.55 0.05
C ALA A 57 -6.79 13.47 1.41
N GLU A 58 -6.46 14.61 2.00
CA GLU A 58 -5.86 14.67 3.34
C GLU A 58 -6.84 14.18 4.41
N THR A 59 -8.08 14.68 4.35
CA THR A 59 -9.17 14.22 5.24
C THR A 59 -9.42 12.73 5.11
N PHE A 60 -9.47 12.22 3.88
CA PHE A 60 -9.68 10.79 3.62
C PHE A 60 -8.52 9.94 4.15
N ARG A 61 -7.26 10.35 3.96
CA ARG A 61 -6.10 9.62 4.51
C ARG A 61 -6.06 9.64 6.04
N ALA A 62 -6.59 10.68 6.67
CA ALA A 62 -6.66 10.76 8.12
C ALA A 62 -7.80 9.91 8.73
N ASP A 63 -8.79 9.49 7.93
CA ASP A 63 -9.97 8.73 8.38
C ASP A 63 -9.69 7.21 8.37
N LEU A 64 -8.86 6.75 9.27
CA LEU A 64 -8.50 5.34 9.45
C LEU A 64 -9.19 4.73 10.68
N PRO A 65 -9.54 3.44 10.63
CA PRO A 65 -9.40 2.48 9.54
C PRO A 65 -10.48 2.63 8.48
N HIS A 66 -10.14 2.33 7.22
CA HIS A 66 -11.13 2.26 6.14
C HIS A 66 -11.99 1.00 6.23
N ARG A 67 -13.23 1.11 5.76
CA ARG A 67 -14.19 0.01 5.78
C ARG A 67 -14.02 -0.94 4.60
N TYR A 68 -13.80 -0.40 3.38
CA TYR A 68 -13.80 -1.17 2.15
C TYR A 68 -12.38 -1.37 1.59
N PHE A 69 -12.20 -2.50 0.91
CA PHE A 69 -10.94 -2.84 0.22
C PHE A 69 -10.50 -1.72 -0.73
N GLU A 70 -11.43 -1.16 -1.50
CA GLU A 70 -11.12 -0.12 -2.47
C GLU A 70 -10.80 1.23 -1.81
N GLU A 71 -11.27 1.48 -0.60
CA GLU A 71 -10.83 2.63 0.19
C GLU A 71 -9.34 2.46 0.58
N ASN A 72 -8.94 1.26 1.01
CA ASN A 72 -7.53 0.94 1.28
C ASN A 72 -6.66 1.07 0.00
N GLN A 73 -7.15 0.58 -1.14
CA GLN A 73 -6.46 0.73 -2.43
C GLN A 73 -6.31 2.20 -2.83
N LEU A 74 -7.39 2.99 -2.70
CA LEU A 74 -7.36 4.43 -2.98
C LEU A 74 -6.37 5.16 -2.06
N HIS A 75 -6.37 4.83 -0.76
CA HIS A 75 -5.42 5.39 0.20
C HIS A 75 -3.97 5.11 -0.23
N ALA A 76 -3.64 3.85 -0.59
CA ALA A 76 -2.32 3.48 -1.08
C ALA A 76 -1.92 4.30 -2.33
N PHE A 77 -2.85 4.49 -3.29
CA PHE A 77 -2.59 5.29 -4.48
C PHE A 77 -2.48 6.80 -4.20
N LEU A 78 -3.13 7.32 -3.16
CA LEU A 78 -2.94 8.69 -2.71
C LEU A 78 -1.56 8.88 -2.07
N ILE A 79 -1.04 7.91 -1.31
CA ILE A 79 0.33 7.94 -0.79
C ILE A 79 1.34 7.97 -1.95
N GLU A 80 1.11 7.25 -3.04
CA GLU A 80 1.97 7.31 -4.24
C GLU A 80 2.07 8.71 -4.87
N ARG A 81 1.15 9.62 -4.55
CA ARG A 81 1.14 11.01 -5.07
C ARG A 81 1.91 11.99 -4.19
N ILE A 82 2.34 11.59 -3.00
CA ILE A 82 3.19 12.40 -2.13
C ILE A 82 4.58 12.50 -2.76
N ARG A 83 5.14 13.71 -2.76
CA ARG A 83 6.38 14.00 -3.51
C ARG A 83 7.65 13.94 -2.66
N HIS A 84 7.53 14.06 -1.34
CA HIS A 84 8.67 14.14 -0.42
C HIS A 84 8.84 12.86 0.38
N PHE A 85 10.09 12.38 0.50
CA PHE A 85 10.43 11.15 1.20
C PHE A 85 9.87 11.10 2.62
N GLY A 86 10.14 12.14 3.44
CA GLY A 86 9.71 12.16 4.85
C GLY A 86 8.19 12.11 5.03
N GLU A 87 7.45 12.87 4.21
CA GLU A 87 5.98 12.86 4.22
C GLU A 87 5.42 11.50 3.76
N THR A 88 6.06 10.89 2.76
CA THR A 88 5.69 9.56 2.27
C THR A 88 5.88 8.51 3.35
N VAL A 89 7.02 8.52 4.04
CA VAL A 89 7.29 7.59 5.15
C VAL A 89 6.28 7.78 6.27
N ALA A 90 6.00 9.01 6.68
CA ALA A 90 5.01 9.29 7.73
C ALA A 90 3.61 8.78 7.35
N ALA A 91 3.20 8.99 6.09
CA ALA A 91 1.91 8.50 5.58
C ALA A 91 1.86 6.95 5.54
N LEU A 92 2.96 6.30 5.14
CA LEU A 92 3.09 4.84 5.15
C LEU A 92 3.01 4.29 6.57
N GLU A 93 3.73 4.87 7.53
CA GLU A 93 3.74 4.42 8.93
C GLU A 93 2.36 4.56 9.58
N ALA A 94 1.59 5.57 9.21
CA ALA A 94 0.21 5.73 9.64
C ALA A 94 -0.74 4.69 9.03
N PHE A 95 -0.53 4.31 7.77
CA PHE A 95 -1.43 3.43 7.00
C PHE A 95 -1.12 1.94 7.11
N LEU A 96 0.16 1.54 7.10
CA LEU A 96 0.59 0.13 7.09
C LEU A 96 -0.06 -0.74 8.19
N PRO A 97 -0.32 -0.23 9.42
CA PRO A 97 -1.02 -1.00 10.45
C PRO A 97 -2.42 -1.49 10.07
N TYR A 98 -3.05 -0.87 9.08
CA TYR A 98 -4.41 -1.15 8.63
C TYR A 98 -4.46 -1.92 7.30
N VAL A 99 -3.33 -2.21 6.70
CA VAL A 99 -3.26 -3.05 5.50
C VAL A 99 -3.53 -4.50 5.89
N ASP A 100 -4.57 -5.10 5.31
CA ASP A 100 -5.10 -6.42 5.64
C ASP A 100 -5.06 -7.42 4.48
N ASN A 101 -4.42 -7.05 3.37
CA ASN A 101 -4.35 -7.89 2.17
C ASN A 101 -3.11 -7.61 1.32
N TRP A 102 -2.69 -8.64 0.58
CA TRP A 102 -1.51 -8.59 -0.28
C TRP A 102 -1.68 -7.62 -1.47
N ALA A 103 -2.90 -7.51 -2.02
CA ALA A 103 -3.14 -6.71 -3.21
C ALA A 103 -2.93 -5.21 -2.93
N THR A 104 -3.37 -4.70 -1.78
CA THR A 104 -3.08 -3.33 -1.34
C THR A 104 -1.58 -3.16 -1.07
N CYS A 105 -0.97 -4.13 -0.37
CA CYS A 105 0.44 -4.08 -0.02
C CYS A 105 1.36 -3.99 -1.25
N ASP A 106 1.20 -4.91 -2.21
CA ASP A 106 2.13 -5.06 -3.34
C ASP A 106 1.93 -4.01 -4.44
N GLN A 107 0.71 -3.48 -4.57
CA GLN A 107 0.41 -2.42 -5.52
C GLN A 107 0.93 -1.04 -5.07
N MET A 108 1.15 -0.84 -3.79
CA MET A 108 1.63 0.42 -3.23
C MET A 108 3.11 0.65 -3.57
N ARG A 109 3.38 1.67 -4.40
CA ARG A 109 4.71 1.95 -4.97
C ARG A 109 5.02 3.45 -4.97
N PRO A 110 5.18 4.09 -3.80
CA PRO A 110 5.44 5.53 -3.74
C PRO A 110 6.79 5.88 -4.38
N PRO A 111 6.82 6.67 -5.46
CA PRO A 111 8.08 7.02 -6.14
C PRO A 111 9.06 7.80 -5.24
N ALA A 112 8.53 8.55 -4.28
CA ALA A 112 9.35 9.35 -3.35
C ALA A 112 10.29 8.50 -2.48
N LEU A 113 10.03 7.21 -2.29
CA LEU A 113 10.95 6.29 -1.60
C LEU A 113 12.30 6.14 -2.32
N GLY A 114 12.34 6.41 -3.63
CA GLY A 114 13.57 6.41 -4.43
C GLY A 114 14.48 7.63 -4.22
N GLN A 115 14.15 8.56 -3.31
CA GLN A 115 14.93 9.79 -3.11
C GLN A 115 16.09 9.61 -2.11
N ASP A 116 15.97 8.67 -1.15
CA ASP A 116 16.99 8.45 -0.11
C ASP A 116 17.13 6.97 0.23
N GLY A 117 18.15 6.32 -0.36
CA GLY A 117 18.40 4.89 -0.18
C GLY A 117 18.84 4.53 1.25
N ALA A 118 19.65 5.36 1.87
CA ALA A 118 20.15 5.10 3.23
C ALA A 118 19.00 5.17 4.25
N ALA A 119 18.20 6.23 4.19
CA ALA A 119 17.03 6.36 5.04
C ALA A 119 15.99 5.26 4.74
N LEU A 120 15.79 4.89 3.47
CA LEU A 120 14.88 3.81 3.09
C LEU A 120 15.32 2.46 3.67
N ALA A 121 16.61 2.13 3.62
CA ALA A 121 17.14 0.88 4.18
C ALA A 121 16.87 0.79 5.68
N ILE A 122 17.03 1.89 6.41
CA ILE A 122 16.71 1.96 7.86
C ILE A 122 15.21 1.71 8.08
N ARG A 123 14.32 2.34 7.28
CA ARG A 123 12.87 2.16 7.39
C ARG A 123 12.44 0.73 7.05
N CYS A 124 13.01 0.14 6.01
CA CYS A 124 12.72 -1.26 5.68
C CYS A 124 13.06 -2.20 6.84
N ARG A 125 14.21 -2.03 7.49
CA ARG A 125 14.57 -2.84 8.68
C ARG A 125 13.56 -2.67 9.82
N ALA A 126 13.07 -1.46 10.07
CA ALA A 126 12.04 -1.20 11.06
C ALA A 126 10.68 -1.87 10.69
N TRP A 127 10.28 -1.83 9.41
CA TRP A 127 9.07 -2.50 8.94
C TRP A 127 9.18 -4.03 9.05
N LEU A 128 10.34 -4.62 8.76
CA LEU A 128 10.59 -6.05 8.95
C LEU A 128 10.48 -6.48 10.42
N ALA A 129 10.87 -5.61 11.34
CA ALA A 129 10.80 -5.87 12.78
C ALA A 129 9.41 -5.61 13.40
N SER A 130 8.43 -5.16 12.62
CA SER A 130 7.13 -4.70 13.14
C SER A 130 6.23 -5.80 13.72
N GLY A 131 6.46 -7.06 13.36
CA GLY A 131 5.61 -8.20 13.73
C GLY A 131 4.23 -8.22 13.03
N ARG A 132 3.93 -7.27 12.14
CA ARG A 132 2.67 -7.19 11.39
C ARG A 132 2.88 -7.73 9.97
N VAL A 133 2.12 -8.77 9.60
CA VAL A 133 2.26 -9.51 8.33
C VAL A 133 2.45 -8.61 7.13
N TYR A 134 1.53 -7.67 6.89
CA TYR A 134 1.58 -6.83 5.68
C TYR A 134 2.57 -5.67 5.80
N THR A 135 2.94 -5.23 7.01
CA THR A 135 4.05 -4.28 7.19
C THR A 135 5.39 -4.96 6.90
N VAL A 136 5.59 -6.19 7.37
CA VAL A 136 6.76 -7.03 7.03
C VAL A 136 6.82 -7.27 5.53
N ARG A 137 5.71 -7.69 4.91
CA ARG A 137 5.62 -7.90 3.46
C ARG A 137 5.96 -6.63 2.68
N PHE A 138 5.44 -5.48 3.08
CA PHE A 138 5.78 -4.20 2.45
C PHE A 138 7.28 -3.88 2.52
N GLY A 139 7.90 -4.13 3.67
CA GLY A 139 9.35 -4.00 3.85
C GLY A 139 10.13 -4.90 2.90
N LEU A 140 9.75 -6.20 2.81
CA LEU A 140 10.36 -7.17 1.90
C LEU A 140 10.23 -6.75 0.42
N VAL A 141 9.01 -6.43 -0.02
CA VAL A 141 8.75 -6.00 -1.40
C VAL A 141 9.50 -4.71 -1.73
N THR A 142 9.64 -3.81 -0.78
CA THR A 142 10.41 -2.57 -0.94
C THR A 142 11.90 -2.85 -1.05
N LEU A 143 12.48 -3.70 -0.20
CA LEU A 143 13.88 -4.12 -0.31
C LEU A 143 14.16 -4.78 -1.67
N MET A 144 13.30 -5.72 -2.08
CA MET A 144 13.44 -6.38 -3.38
C MET A 144 13.44 -5.39 -4.54
N ARG A 145 12.55 -4.40 -4.49
CA ARG A 145 12.39 -3.41 -5.56
C ARG A 145 13.54 -2.43 -5.66
N TYR A 146 14.03 -1.96 -4.53
CA TYR A 146 15.00 -0.86 -4.48
C TYR A 146 16.44 -1.33 -4.34
N PHE A 147 16.72 -2.56 -3.86
CA PHE A 147 18.07 -3.00 -3.49
C PHE A 147 18.49 -4.38 -4.06
N LEU A 148 17.60 -5.16 -4.72
CA LEU A 148 17.96 -6.46 -5.29
C LEU A 148 18.07 -6.45 -6.82
N GLY A 149 17.57 -5.45 -7.49
CA GLY A 149 17.39 -5.49 -8.93
C GLY A 149 18.70 -5.40 -9.72
N ALA A 150 19.07 -6.45 -10.41
CA ALA A 150 20.13 -6.44 -11.40
C ALA A 150 19.85 -5.38 -12.50
N GLY A 151 20.47 -4.21 -12.38
CA GLY A 151 20.42 -3.13 -13.38
C GLY A 151 19.13 -2.30 -13.44
N LYS A 152 18.16 -2.52 -12.55
CA LYS A 152 16.89 -1.75 -12.49
C LYS A 152 16.54 -1.22 -11.10
N SER A 153 17.32 -1.52 -10.07
CA SER A 153 17.12 -0.95 -8.73
C SER A 153 17.56 0.51 -8.68
N ALA A 154 16.85 1.32 -7.92
CA ALA A 154 17.17 2.74 -7.74
C ALA A 154 18.50 2.94 -6.97
N PHE A 155 18.93 1.93 -6.20
CA PHE A 155 20.13 1.97 -5.35
C PHE A 155 21.03 0.78 -5.63
N PRO A 156 22.34 0.85 -5.24
CA PRO A 156 23.23 -0.29 -5.31
C PRO A 156 22.64 -1.50 -4.55
N PRO A 157 22.89 -2.73 -5.01
CA PRO A 157 22.47 -3.93 -4.29
C PRO A 157 23.02 -3.93 -2.86
N ASP A 158 22.13 -4.17 -1.89
CA ASP A 158 22.51 -4.36 -0.51
C ASP A 158 22.70 -5.87 -0.25
N PRO A 159 23.92 -6.34 0.06
CA PRO A 159 24.21 -7.77 0.24
C PRO A 159 23.51 -8.37 1.47
N GLU A 160 23.03 -7.56 2.40
CA GLU A 160 22.28 -8.05 3.56
C GLU A 160 20.82 -8.37 3.26
N VAL A 161 20.25 -7.87 2.15
CA VAL A 161 18.83 -8.04 1.81
C VAL A 161 18.39 -9.51 1.76
N PRO A 162 19.14 -10.46 1.16
CA PRO A 162 18.74 -11.87 1.19
C PRO A 162 18.65 -12.44 2.61
N ALA A 163 19.63 -12.10 3.49
CA ALA A 163 19.62 -12.56 4.88
C ALA A 163 18.48 -11.92 5.68
N LEU A 164 18.20 -10.64 5.47
CA LEU A 164 17.08 -9.94 6.08
C LEU A 164 15.74 -10.54 5.63
N ALA A 165 15.60 -10.90 4.35
CA ALA A 165 14.40 -11.53 3.81
C ALA A 165 14.15 -12.89 4.47
N VAL A 166 15.18 -13.72 4.60
CA VAL A 166 15.10 -15.02 5.28
C VAL A 166 14.73 -14.86 6.76
N ALA A 167 15.36 -13.91 7.45
CA ALA A 167 15.09 -13.65 8.87
C ALA A 167 13.66 -13.12 9.12
N ALA A 168 13.13 -12.33 8.19
CA ALA A 168 11.78 -11.76 8.28
C ALA A 168 10.68 -12.70 7.77
N ALA A 169 11.04 -13.74 6.99
CA ALA A 169 10.12 -14.77 6.52
C ALA A 169 9.65 -15.62 7.70
N GLY A 170 8.59 -15.18 8.37
CA GLY A 170 7.92 -15.91 9.44
C GLY A 170 7.22 -17.19 8.95
N GLU A 171 6.42 -17.79 9.81
CA GLU A 171 5.59 -18.95 9.44
C GLU A 171 4.38 -18.57 8.59
N ASP A 172 4.00 -17.29 8.58
CA ASP A 172 2.85 -16.79 7.83
C ASP A 172 3.07 -16.88 6.32
N TYR A 173 2.05 -17.37 5.62
CA TYR A 173 2.06 -17.54 4.16
C TYR A 173 2.43 -16.26 3.42
N TYR A 174 1.88 -15.10 3.85
CA TYR A 174 2.07 -13.82 3.15
C TYR A 174 3.43 -13.17 3.40
N THR A 175 4.19 -13.63 4.40
CA THR A 175 5.59 -13.20 4.61
C THR A 175 6.60 -14.11 3.92
N ARG A 176 6.21 -15.35 3.57
CA ARG A 176 7.05 -16.32 2.85
C ARG A 176 7.04 -16.15 1.34
N MET A 177 5.95 -15.63 0.78
CA MET A 177 5.78 -15.41 -0.65
C MET A 177 6.39 -14.08 -1.11
#